data_e86ac9c3002eb36b426283b230024ebd
#
_entry.id   e86ac9c3002eb36b426283b230024ebd
#
_cell.length_a   1.000
_cell.length_b   1.000
_cell.length_c   1.000
_cell.angle_alpha   90.00
_cell.angle_beta   90.00
_cell.angle_gamma   90.00
#
_symmetry.space_group_name_H-M   'P 1'
#
loop_
_entity.id
_entity.type
_entity.pdbx_description
1 polymer ?
#
loop_
_entity_poly.entity_id
_entity_poly.type
_entity_poly.pdbx_seq_one_letter_code
_entity_poly.pdbx_strand_id
1 'polypeptide(L)'
;MMQKTFTFAELPQNEEQLTAMAGGSFSDPLQTAALTAAVFCRYGTDREACIAMLNVLRGPRPLSQYEIQFLRDRLGGKEYKPFSFFAGATPANNYTPAQPYVIAAEGEPLPNEPDYFRVMLRSGGADHPRPVTLRRKGEEWLL
;
A
#
# COMPACT_ATOMS: atom_id res chain seq x y z
N MET A 1 -14.59 -12.45 7.09
CA MET A 1 -13.40 -11.60 6.94
C MET A 1 -12.28 -12.38 6.28
N MET A 2 -11.65 -11.79 5.27
CA MET A 2 -10.54 -12.42 4.56
C MET A 2 -9.22 -11.99 5.17
N GLN A 3 -8.26 -12.90 5.21
CA GLN A 3 -6.90 -12.62 5.72
C GLN A 3 -5.88 -13.23 4.79
N LYS A 4 -4.82 -12.48 4.52
CA LYS A 4 -3.68 -12.98 3.74
C LYS A 4 -2.40 -12.32 4.23
N THR A 5 -1.29 -13.04 4.09
CA THR A 5 0.04 -12.50 4.31
C THR A 5 0.75 -12.49 2.97
N PHE A 6 1.33 -11.35 2.62
CA PHE A 6 2.04 -11.18 1.36
C PHE A 6 3.53 -11.08 1.63
N THR A 7 4.32 -11.70 0.77
CA THR A 7 5.77 -11.70 0.86
C THR A 7 6.33 -11.14 -0.44
N PHE A 8 7.10 -10.06 -0.34
CA PHE A 8 7.71 -9.42 -1.50
C PHE A 8 9.23 -9.55 -1.39
N ALA A 9 9.86 -10.10 -2.41
CA ALA A 9 11.33 -10.18 -2.45
C ALA A 9 11.93 -8.77 -2.49
N GLU A 10 11.27 -7.84 -3.20
CA GLU A 10 11.69 -6.46 -3.36
C GLU A 10 10.48 -5.54 -3.29
N LEU A 11 10.71 -4.28 -2.92
CA LEU A 11 9.69 -3.25 -3.01
C LEU A 11 9.66 -2.69 -4.44
N PRO A 12 8.48 -2.33 -4.99
CA PRO A 12 8.41 -1.88 -6.37
C PRO A 12 9.15 -0.54 -6.55
N GLN A 13 9.83 -0.40 -7.68
CA GLN A 13 10.57 0.80 -8.01
C GLN A 13 9.91 1.62 -9.11
N ASN A 14 9.03 1.00 -9.89
CA ASN A 14 8.36 1.66 -11.01
C ASN A 14 7.03 0.97 -11.30
N GLU A 15 6.28 1.56 -12.25
CA GLU A 15 4.94 1.09 -12.60
C GLU A 15 4.94 -0.33 -13.17
N GLU A 16 5.95 -0.68 -13.96
CA GLU A 16 6.07 -2.03 -14.52
C GLU A 16 6.24 -3.08 -13.43
N GLN A 17 7.14 -2.83 -12.49
CA GLN A 17 7.38 -3.75 -11.38
C GLN A 17 6.13 -3.90 -10.52
N LEU A 18 5.45 -2.79 -10.25
CA LEU A 18 4.22 -2.82 -9.47
C LEU A 18 3.17 -3.71 -10.13
N THR A 19 2.93 -3.52 -11.42
CA THR A 19 1.94 -4.30 -12.17
C THR A 19 2.31 -5.77 -12.20
N ALA A 20 3.59 -6.08 -12.39
CA ALA A 20 4.07 -7.46 -12.36
C ALA A 20 3.87 -8.13 -11.00
N MET A 21 4.10 -7.40 -9.91
CA MET A 21 3.88 -7.90 -8.56
C MET A 21 2.41 -8.22 -8.31
N ALA A 22 1.50 -7.51 -8.97
CA ALA A 22 0.06 -7.78 -8.89
C ALA A 22 -0.39 -8.91 -9.82
N GLY A 23 0.51 -9.49 -10.59
CA GLY A 23 0.14 -10.54 -11.54
C GLY A 23 -0.54 -10.03 -12.79
N GLY A 24 -0.40 -8.76 -13.11
CA GLY A 24 -0.95 -8.13 -14.28
C GLY A 24 -2.26 -7.38 -14.06
N SER A 25 -2.96 -7.63 -12.95
CA SER A 25 -4.20 -6.91 -12.64
C SER A 25 -4.40 -6.85 -11.12
N PHE A 26 -5.18 -5.88 -10.67
CA PHE A 26 -5.42 -5.65 -9.24
C PHE A 26 -6.74 -6.31 -8.81
N SER A 27 -6.83 -7.62 -9.00
CA SER A 27 -8.07 -8.36 -8.75
C SER A 27 -8.26 -8.77 -7.29
N ASP A 28 -7.23 -8.66 -6.46
CA ASP A 28 -7.31 -9.03 -5.04
C ASP A 28 -7.22 -7.75 -4.19
N PRO A 29 -8.30 -7.38 -3.47
CA PRO A 29 -8.28 -6.15 -2.68
C PRO A 29 -7.24 -6.19 -1.56
N LEU A 30 -7.00 -7.35 -0.95
CA LEU A 30 -5.98 -7.47 0.08
C LEU A 30 -4.59 -7.20 -0.50
N GLN A 31 -4.31 -7.72 -1.69
CA GLN A 31 -3.04 -7.50 -2.35
C GLN A 31 -2.88 -6.04 -2.76
N THR A 32 -3.93 -5.42 -3.29
CA THR A 32 -3.87 -4.00 -3.66
C THR A 32 -3.52 -3.14 -2.46
N ALA A 33 -4.11 -3.41 -1.30
CA ALA A 33 -3.80 -2.67 -0.08
C ALA A 33 -2.35 -2.90 0.35
N ALA A 34 -1.86 -4.14 0.29
CA ALA A 34 -0.47 -4.45 0.64
C ALA A 34 0.51 -3.76 -0.31
N LEU A 35 0.20 -3.76 -1.61
CA LEU A 35 1.03 -3.06 -2.59
C LEU A 35 1.01 -1.55 -2.39
N THR A 36 -0.10 -1.00 -1.90
CA THR A 36 -0.17 0.43 -1.57
C THR A 36 0.87 0.79 -0.51
N ALA A 37 0.97 -0.01 0.55
CA ALA A 37 1.98 0.22 1.58
C ALA A 37 3.40 0.10 1.00
N ALA A 38 3.63 -0.89 0.13
CA ALA A 38 4.92 -1.07 -0.52
C ALA A 38 5.30 0.14 -1.39
N VAL A 39 4.32 0.69 -2.10
CA VAL A 39 4.53 1.87 -2.94
C VAL A 39 4.90 3.08 -2.09
N PHE A 40 4.22 3.30 -0.97
CA PHE A 40 4.55 4.42 -0.10
C PHE A 40 5.98 4.35 0.44
N CYS A 41 6.54 3.16 0.57
CA CYS A 41 7.94 3.01 0.99
C CYS A 41 8.92 3.65 -0.01
N ARG A 42 8.51 3.86 -1.25
CA ARG A 42 9.36 4.49 -2.27
C ARG A 42 9.40 6.02 -2.15
N TYR A 43 8.51 6.61 -1.39
CA TYR A 43 8.36 8.07 -1.33
C TYR A 43 9.66 8.77 -0.92
N GLY A 44 10.37 8.23 0.06
CA GLY A 44 11.59 8.86 0.56
C GLY A 44 12.79 8.76 -0.38
N THR A 45 12.81 7.77 -1.27
CA THR A 45 13.95 7.58 -2.19
C THR A 45 13.66 8.07 -3.61
N ASP A 46 12.38 8.01 -4.04
CA ASP A 46 11.99 8.45 -5.39
C ASP A 46 10.52 8.85 -5.37
N ARG A 47 10.29 10.12 -5.05
CA ARG A 47 8.93 10.65 -4.93
C ARG A 47 8.14 10.55 -6.23
N GLU A 48 8.78 10.84 -7.37
CA GLU A 48 8.10 10.79 -8.66
C GLU A 48 7.65 9.39 -9.00
N ALA A 49 8.50 8.39 -8.76
CA ALA A 49 8.13 7.00 -8.99
C ALA A 49 7.00 6.58 -8.06
N CYS A 50 7.02 7.01 -6.80
CA CYS A 50 5.97 6.73 -5.85
C CYS A 50 4.63 7.28 -6.35
N ILE A 51 4.59 8.54 -6.78
CA ILE A 51 3.37 9.17 -7.27
C ILE A 51 2.88 8.47 -8.55
N ALA A 52 3.78 8.12 -9.47
CA ALA A 52 3.40 7.40 -10.68
C ALA A 52 2.76 6.05 -10.35
N MET A 53 3.32 5.31 -9.39
CA MET A 53 2.78 4.03 -8.96
C MET A 53 1.43 4.20 -8.25
N LEU A 54 1.28 5.23 -7.41
CA LEU A 54 0.00 5.52 -6.78
C LEU A 54 -1.08 5.81 -7.82
N ASN A 55 -0.72 6.50 -8.89
CA ASN A 55 -1.66 6.78 -9.98
C ASN A 55 -2.11 5.49 -10.68
N VAL A 56 -1.22 4.51 -10.81
CA VAL A 56 -1.60 3.19 -11.32
C VAL A 56 -2.62 2.53 -10.40
N LEU A 57 -2.37 2.54 -9.10
CA LEU A 57 -3.29 1.96 -8.11
C LEU A 57 -4.63 2.68 -8.08
N ARG A 58 -4.67 3.96 -8.37
CA ARG A 58 -5.90 4.74 -8.39
C ARG A 58 -6.69 4.58 -9.69
N GLY A 59 -6.05 4.09 -10.74
CA GLY A 59 -6.72 3.85 -12.02
C GLY A 59 -7.12 5.16 -12.71
N PRO A 60 -8.41 5.36 -13.05
CA PRO A 60 -8.84 6.54 -13.80
C PRO A 60 -8.89 7.84 -13.00
N ARG A 61 -8.55 7.80 -11.71
CA ARG A 61 -8.55 8.99 -10.86
C ARG A 61 -7.14 9.26 -10.34
N PRO A 62 -6.25 9.85 -11.16
CA PRO A 62 -4.90 10.17 -10.70
C PRO A 62 -4.93 11.19 -9.55
N LEU A 63 -3.84 11.26 -8.80
CA LEU A 63 -3.71 12.21 -7.71
C LEU A 63 -3.83 13.64 -8.22
N SER A 64 -4.65 14.45 -7.53
CA SER A 64 -4.73 15.88 -7.79
C SER A 64 -3.54 16.60 -7.15
N GLN A 65 -3.31 17.85 -7.52
CA GLN A 65 -2.26 18.65 -6.90
C GLN A 65 -2.48 18.79 -5.39
N TYR A 66 -3.73 18.91 -4.98
CA TYR A 66 -4.07 18.96 -3.56
C TYR A 66 -3.66 17.67 -2.85
N GLU A 67 -3.95 16.52 -3.45
CA GLU A 67 -3.61 15.22 -2.87
C GLU A 67 -2.09 15.00 -2.83
N ILE A 68 -1.38 15.48 -3.84
CA ILE A 68 0.09 15.41 -3.86
C ILE A 68 0.67 16.27 -2.73
N GLN A 69 0.11 17.47 -2.52
CA GLN A 69 0.53 18.34 -1.42
C GLN A 69 0.23 17.70 -0.06
N PHE A 70 -0.92 17.05 0.06
CA PHE A 70 -1.30 16.33 1.28
C PHE A 70 -0.29 15.22 1.60
N LEU A 71 0.17 14.48 0.59
CA LEU A 71 1.19 13.45 0.79
C LEU A 71 2.50 14.06 1.28
N ARG A 72 2.90 15.20 0.70
CA ARG A 72 4.10 15.90 1.14
C ARG A 72 4.01 16.29 2.61
N ASP A 73 2.86 16.79 3.02
CA ASP A 73 2.64 17.21 4.41
C ASP A 73 2.64 16.02 5.37
N ARG A 74 2.12 14.87 4.92
CA ARG A 74 2.02 13.67 5.75
C ARG A 74 3.31 12.87 5.84
N LEU A 75 4.05 12.78 4.74
CA LEU A 75 5.24 11.95 4.66
C LEU A 75 6.55 12.72 4.77
N GLY A 76 6.54 14.02 4.54
CA GLY A 76 7.75 14.82 4.65
C GLY A 76 8.36 14.73 6.04
N GLY A 77 9.61 14.29 6.13
CA GLY A 77 10.29 14.05 7.40
C GLY A 77 9.85 12.79 8.11
N LYS A 78 8.92 12.03 7.54
CA LYS A 78 8.37 10.82 8.15
C LYS A 78 8.33 9.66 7.15
N GLU A 79 9.30 9.62 6.25
CA GLU A 79 9.36 8.63 5.17
C GLU A 79 9.57 7.20 5.69
N TYR A 80 9.91 7.05 6.96
CA TYR A 80 10.04 5.75 7.61
C TYR A 80 8.69 5.10 7.92
N LYS A 81 7.62 5.88 8.04
CA LYS A 81 6.32 5.36 8.49
C LYS A 81 5.78 4.21 7.64
N PRO A 82 5.83 4.27 6.30
CA PRO A 82 5.33 3.15 5.50
C PRO A 82 6.04 1.84 5.77
N PHE A 83 7.32 1.88 6.13
CA PHE A 83 8.09 0.67 6.45
C PHE A 83 7.57 -0.03 7.70
N SER A 84 6.89 0.72 8.59
CA SER A 84 6.38 0.16 9.83
C SER A 84 5.31 -0.92 9.62
N PHE A 85 4.73 -1.00 8.42
CA PHE A 85 3.75 -2.03 8.10
C PHE A 85 4.37 -3.37 7.73
N PHE A 86 5.68 -3.42 7.56
CA PHE A 86 6.37 -4.65 7.20
C PHE A 86 7.00 -5.29 8.44
N ALA A 87 6.92 -6.62 8.50
CA ALA A 87 7.39 -7.37 9.64
C ALA A 87 8.88 -7.10 9.92
N GLY A 88 9.22 -6.99 11.19
CA GLY A 88 10.59 -6.74 11.63
C GLY A 88 10.96 -5.27 11.75
N ALA A 89 10.16 -4.35 11.22
CA ALA A 89 10.40 -2.93 11.36
C ALA A 89 9.97 -2.47 12.76
N THR A 90 10.89 -1.90 13.53
CA THR A 90 10.62 -1.42 14.89
C THR A 90 11.32 -0.09 15.12
N PRO A 91 10.90 0.70 16.12
CA PRO A 91 11.65 1.91 16.46
C PRO A 91 13.11 1.64 16.82
N ALA A 92 13.39 0.47 17.42
CA ALA A 92 14.74 0.12 17.83
C ALA A 92 15.71 -0.08 16.66
N ASN A 93 15.19 -0.46 15.47
CA ASN A 93 16.03 -0.66 14.29
C ASN A 93 15.75 0.37 13.19
N ASN A 94 15.24 1.56 13.57
CA ASN A 94 14.89 2.63 12.65
C ASN A 94 13.87 2.19 11.58
N TYR A 95 12.91 1.34 11.97
CA TYR A 95 11.87 0.82 11.09
C TYR A 95 12.44 0.14 9.84
N THR A 96 13.50 -0.66 10.04
CA THR A 96 14.09 -1.45 8.95
C THR A 96 13.46 -2.84 8.91
N PRO A 97 12.64 -3.14 7.90
CA PRO A 97 11.97 -4.45 7.83
C PRO A 97 12.95 -5.59 7.59
N ALA A 98 12.53 -6.79 8.01
CA ALA A 98 13.22 -8.00 7.61
C ALA A 98 13.03 -8.26 6.12
N GLN A 99 13.95 -8.97 5.50
CA GLN A 99 13.83 -9.39 4.11
C GLN A 99 13.70 -10.91 4.04
N PRO A 100 12.80 -11.44 3.20
CA PRO A 100 11.89 -10.72 2.30
C PRO A 100 10.86 -9.90 3.08
N TYR A 101 10.26 -8.93 2.40
CA TYR A 101 9.28 -8.03 3.02
C TYR A 101 7.95 -8.76 3.21
N VAL A 102 7.45 -8.78 4.44
CA VAL A 102 6.21 -9.49 4.79
C VAL A 102 5.21 -8.51 5.37
N ILE A 103 3.97 -8.54 4.86
CA ILE A 103 2.90 -7.69 5.34
C ILE A 103 1.61 -8.50 5.46
N ALA A 104 0.89 -8.31 6.54
CA ALA A 104 -0.38 -8.98 6.79
C ALA A 104 -1.53 -8.02 6.49
N ALA A 105 -2.55 -8.52 5.80
CA ALA A 105 -3.74 -7.77 5.45
C ALA A 105 -4.98 -8.57 5.80
N GLU A 106 -5.99 -7.90 6.33
CA GLU A 106 -7.29 -8.50 6.58
C GLU A 106 -8.39 -7.51 6.22
N GLY A 107 -9.51 -7.99 5.70
CA GLY A 107 -10.55 -7.08 5.30
C GLY A 107 -11.84 -7.75 4.86
N GLU A 108 -12.82 -6.91 4.55
CA GLU A 108 -14.14 -7.33 4.13
C GLU A 108 -14.83 -6.20 3.36
N PRO A 109 -15.84 -6.51 2.54
CA PRO A 109 -16.65 -5.47 1.89
C PRO A 109 -17.32 -4.58 2.93
N LEU A 110 -17.54 -3.31 2.59
CA LEU A 110 -18.28 -2.42 3.46
C LEU A 110 -19.74 -2.86 3.54
N PRO A 111 -20.39 -2.72 4.71
CA PRO A 111 -21.80 -3.07 4.84
C PRO A 111 -22.66 -2.25 3.87
N ASN A 112 -23.51 -2.92 3.11
CA ASN A 112 -24.41 -2.30 2.14
C ASN A 112 -23.73 -1.59 0.97
N GLU A 113 -22.41 -1.77 0.82
CA GLU A 113 -21.64 -1.15 -0.26
C GLU A 113 -20.66 -2.18 -0.84
N PRO A 114 -21.16 -3.16 -1.63
CA PRO A 114 -20.32 -4.27 -2.10
C PRO A 114 -19.21 -3.85 -3.08
N ASP A 115 -19.27 -2.63 -3.61
CA ASP A 115 -18.23 -2.11 -4.50
C ASP A 115 -17.08 -1.44 -3.74
N TYR A 116 -17.15 -1.46 -2.40
CA TYR A 116 -16.07 -0.95 -1.54
C TYR A 116 -15.59 -2.03 -0.61
N PHE A 117 -14.29 -2.07 -0.38
CA PHE A 117 -13.65 -3.07 0.47
C PHE A 117 -12.72 -2.35 1.43
N ARG A 118 -12.86 -2.64 2.72
CA ARG A 118 -11.96 -2.07 3.74
C ARG A 118 -10.93 -3.11 4.14
N VAL A 119 -9.67 -2.75 4.00
CA VAL A 119 -8.56 -3.60 4.39
C VAL A 119 -7.83 -2.96 5.57
N MET A 120 -7.53 -3.76 6.59
CA MET A 120 -6.70 -3.33 7.70
C MET A 120 -5.32 -3.92 7.52
N LEU A 121 -4.29 -3.07 7.50
CA LEU A 121 -2.91 -3.50 7.38
C LEU A 121 -2.29 -3.58 8.78
N ARG A 122 -1.75 -4.73 9.11
CA ARG A 122 -1.07 -4.98 10.38
C ARG A 122 0.37 -5.35 10.14
N SER A 123 1.25 -4.90 11.04
CA SER A 123 2.64 -5.31 11.00
C SER A 123 3.24 -5.21 12.38
N GLY A 124 4.41 -5.78 12.56
CA GLY A 124 5.10 -5.73 13.84
C GLY A 124 5.62 -4.34 14.22
N GLY A 125 5.70 -3.42 13.26
CA GLY A 125 6.23 -2.08 13.52
C GLY A 125 5.19 -0.99 13.68
N ALA A 126 3.92 -1.28 13.43
CA ALA A 126 2.86 -0.29 13.55
C ALA A 126 2.14 -0.41 14.89
N ASP A 127 1.84 0.72 15.53
CA ASP A 127 1.13 0.74 16.79
C ASP A 127 -0.32 0.28 16.64
N HIS A 128 -0.93 0.64 15.52
CA HIS A 128 -2.32 0.33 15.23
C HIS A 128 -2.48 -0.10 13.79
N PRO A 129 -3.44 -1.01 13.50
CA PRO A 129 -3.80 -1.31 12.12
C PRO A 129 -4.26 -0.04 11.39
N ARG A 130 -3.94 0.05 10.11
CA ARG A 130 -4.35 1.20 9.29
C ARG A 130 -5.36 0.75 8.25
N PRO A 131 -6.46 1.47 8.09
CA PRO A 131 -7.46 1.13 7.08
C PRO A 131 -7.04 1.63 5.70
N VAL A 132 -7.31 0.81 4.70
CA VAL A 132 -7.23 1.19 3.30
C VAL A 132 -8.56 0.82 2.68
N THR A 133 -9.26 1.80 2.13
CA THR A 133 -10.53 1.54 1.47
C THR A 133 -10.30 1.50 -0.04
N LEU A 134 -10.77 0.42 -0.65
CA LEU A 134 -10.62 0.20 -2.08
C LEU A 134 -11.99 0.23 -2.73
N ARG A 135 -12.05 0.66 -3.98
CA ARG A 135 -13.27 0.66 -4.78
C ARG A 135 -13.12 -0.31 -5.94
N ARG A 136 -14.20 -0.96 -6.29
CA ARG A 136 -14.20 -1.90 -7.41
C ARG A 136 -14.49 -1.16 -8.71
N LYS A 137 -13.71 -1.50 -9.74
CA LYS A 137 -13.97 -1.08 -11.10
C LYS A 137 -13.76 -2.27 -12.02
N GLY A 138 -14.87 -2.80 -12.56
CA GLY A 138 -14.80 -4.06 -13.30
C GLY A 138 -14.37 -5.19 -12.39
N GLU A 139 -13.28 -5.86 -12.74
CA GLU A 139 -12.73 -6.95 -11.95
C GLU A 139 -11.55 -6.51 -11.08
N GLU A 140 -11.28 -5.20 -11.02
CA GLU A 140 -10.16 -4.68 -10.25
C GLU A 140 -10.61 -3.90 -9.03
N TRP A 141 -9.76 -3.95 -8.00
CA TRP A 141 -9.91 -3.16 -6.78
C TRP A 141 -8.83 -2.07 -6.77
N LEU A 142 -9.28 -0.83 -6.75
CA LEU A 142 -8.42 0.34 -6.90
C LEU A 142 -8.46 1.23 -5.66
N LEU A 143 -7.38 1.96 -5.50
CA LEU A 143 -7.21 2.85 -4.35
C LEU A 143 -8.13 4.08 -4.42
#